data_e0cbed3e95442d33f748e02b167ff35d
#
_entry.id   e0cbed3e95442d33f748e02b167ff35d
#
_cell.length_a   1.000
_cell.length_b   1.000
_cell.length_c   1.000
_cell.angle_alpha   90.00
_cell.angle_beta   90.00
_cell.angle_gamma   90.00
#
_symmetry.space_group_name_H-M   'P 1'
#
loop_
_entity.id
_entity.type
_entity.pdbx_description
1 polymer ?
#
loop_
_entity_poly.entity_id
_entity_poly.type
_entity_poly.pdbx_seq_one_letter_code
_entity_poly.pdbx_strand_id
1 'polypeptide(L)'
;MTSHTFFCVDGHTCGNPVRMVAGGAPALQGANMVEKRAHFLREYDWIRTGLMFEPRGHDMMSGAILYPPTRPDCDIAFLFIETSGCLPMCGHGTIGTVTMALERGLVTPREPGVLRIDTPAGLVEARYEMDGPYVNSVRITNVPSFLYATGLEAEVEGLGLVKADVAYGGNFYAIVSPQQAFAGLERVQPSDLLRWSPRLRQAFGRKYQFVHPENPAINGLSHVLWTGAPRHPEAHARNAVFYGDKAIDRSPCGTGTSARMAQWAAQGKLDVGSDFVHESIIGTLFRGRVEARAKVGELDAIVPSIEGWARMTGYNTIFIDDRDPLKHGFQLKDNV
;
A
#
# COMPACT_ATOMS: atom_id res chain seq x y z
N MET A 1 19.65 17.35 -26.68
CA MET A 1 19.65 17.36 -25.20
C MET A 1 18.32 16.80 -24.79
N THR A 2 18.33 15.61 -24.27
CA THR A 2 17.11 14.97 -23.76
C THR A 2 17.21 14.96 -22.25
N SER A 3 16.49 15.90 -21.62
CA SER A 3 16.17 15.88 -20.20
C SER A 3 14.67 15.77 -20.07
N HIS A 4 14.23 14.87 -19.20
CA HIS A 4 12.82 14.72 -18.87
C HIS A 4 12.53 15.52 -17.61
N THR A 5 11.45 16.27 -17.62
CA THR A 5 11.03 17.10 -16.48
C THR A 5 9.69 16.61 -15.96
N PHE A 6 9.61 16.37 -14.66
CA PHE A 6 8.39 15.92 -13.98
C PHE A 6 8.00 16.94 -12.92
N PHE A 7 6.74 17.37 -12.94
CA PHE A 7 6.17 18.25 -11.92
C PHE A 7 5.46 17.38 -10.89
N CYS A 8 5.97 17.40 -9.67
CA CYS A 8 5.50 16.55 -8.60
C CYS A 8 4.95 17.36 -7.44
N VAL A 9 3.98 16.79 -6.76
CA VAL A 9 3.54 17.20 -5.42
C VAL A 9 3.93 16.09 -4.47
N ASP A 10 4.77 16.38 -3.50
CA ASP A 10 5.22 15.43 -2.50
C ASP A 10 4.43 15.61 -1.20
N GLY A 11 4.17 14.52 -0.53
CA GLY A 11 3.43 14.47 0.72
C GLY A 11 3.64 13.16 1.45
N HIS A 12 2.81 12.90 2.44
CA HIS A 12 2.77 11.62 3.12
C HIS A 12 1.36 11.26 3.55
N THR A 13 1.05 9.97 3.57
CA THR A 13 -0.16 9.41 4.18
C THR A 13 0.20 8.81 5.51
N CYS A 14 -0.26 9.41 6.60
CA CYS A 14 0.01 8.93 7.96
C CYS A 14 1.50 8.60 8.20
N GLY A 15 2.41 9.38 7.59
CA GLY A 15 3.85 9.24 7.71
C GLY A 15 4.53 8.50 6.55
N ASN A 16 3.82 7.69 5.77
CA ASN A 16 4.43 7.03 4.60
C ASN A 16 4.47 7.97 3.40
N PRO A 17 5.64 8.19 2.77
CA PRO A 17 5.79 9.17 1.71
C PRO A 17 4.98 8.81 0.46
N VAL A 18 4.45 9.85 -0.20
CA VAL A 18 3.73 9.75 -1.46
C VAL A 18 4.15 10.88 -2.38
N ARG A 19 4.56 10.55 -3.60
CA ARG A 19 4.85 11.49 -4.69
C ARG A 19 3.76 11.42 -5.74
N MET A 20 3.02 12.49 -5.93
CA MET A 20 2.06 12.61 -7.02
C MET A 20 2.71 13.30 -8.21
N VAL A 21 2.80 12.61 -9.34
CA VAL A 21 3.28 13.18 -10.61
C VAL A 21 2.09 13.86 -11.32
N ALA A 22 2.07 15.17 -11.29
CA ALA A 22 1.01 16.00 -11.84
C ALA A 22 1.27 16.45 -13.29
N GLY A 23 2.52 16.32 -13.78
CA GLY A 23 2.86 16.69 -15.16
C GLY A 23 4.20 16.10 -15.59
N GLY A 24 4.41 16.07 -16.91
CA GLY A 24 5.64 15.55 -17.53
C GLY A 24 5.58 14.05 -17.87
N ALA A 25 4.55 13.32 -17.47
CA ALA A 25 4.39 11.92 -17.81
C ALA A 25 3.99 11.74 -19.29
N PRO A 26 4.43 10.64 -19.94
CA PRO A 26 4.10 10.36 -21.34
C PRO A 26 2.63 9.98 -21.52
N ALA A 27 2.08 10.22 -22.70
CA ALA A 27 0.80 9.65 -23.09
C ALA A 27 0.90 8.13 -23.24
N LEU A 28 0.02 7.40 -22.57
CA LEU A 28 0.00 5.95 -22.59
C LEU A 28 -1.01 5.40 -23.60
N GLN A 29 -0.61 4.36 -24.32
CA GLN A 29 -1.47 3.61 -25.22
C GLN A 29 -2.24 2.55 -24.41
N GLY A 30 -3.50 2.32 -24.82
CA GLY A 30 -4.38 1.32 -24.21
C GLY A 30 -5.81 1.83 -24.07
N ALA A 31 -6.79 0.93 -24.23
CA ALA A 31 -8.21 1.23 -24.11
C ALA A 31 -8.68 1.36 -22.64
N ASN A 32 -7.90 0.83 -21.70
CA ASN A 32 -8.18 0.83 -20.26
C ASN A 32 -6.89 0.96 -19.46
N MET A 33 -7.02 1.16 -18.13
CA MET A 33 -5.85 1.35 -17.26
C MET A 33 -4.97 0.10 -17.12
N VAL A 34 -5.49 -1.10 -17.36
CA VAL A 34 -4.68 -2.34 -17.39
C VAL A 34 -3.71 -2.31 -18.57
N GLU A 35 -4.23 -1.98 -19.75
CA GLU A 35 -3.41 -1.87 -20.96
C GLU A 35 -2.42 -0.71 -20.90
N LYS A 36 -2.86 0.44 -20.36
CA LYS A 36 -1.96 1.58 -20.12
C LYS A 36 -0.84 1.23 -19.16
N ARG A 37 -1.13 0.48 -18.08
CA ARG A 37 -0.10 -0.03 -17.17
C ARG A 37 0.87 -0.98 -17.88
N ALA A 38 0.37 -1.87 -18.72
CA ALA A 38 1.22 -2.79 -19.50
C ALA A 38 2.14 -2.01 -20.47
N HIS A 39 1.61 -0.96 -21.13
CA HIS A 39 2.41 -0.08 -21.98
C HIS A 39 3.46 0.68 -21.17
N PHE A 40 3.11 1.22 -19.99
CA PHE A 40 4.05 1.90 -19.10
C PHE A 40 5.19 0.98 -18.67
N LEU A 41 4.88 -0.22 -18.22
CA LEU A 41 5.89 -1.20 -17.80
C LEU A 41 6.86 -1.59 -18.91
N ARG A 42 6.37 -1.67 -20.15
CA ARG A 42 7.20 -2.05 -21.30
C ARG A 42 8.10 -0.91 -21.78
N GLU A 43 7.61 0.34 -21.80
CA GLU A 43 8.30 1.45 -22.46
C GLU A 43 8.82 2.51 -21.48
N TYR A 44 8.21 2.63 -20.28
CA TYR A 44 8.42 3.79 -19.41
C TYR A 44 8.70 3.44 -17.94
N ASP A 45 8.98 2.17 -17.59
CA ASP A 45 9.26 1.79 -16.19
C ASP A 45 10.50 2.51 -15.61
N TRP A 46 11.38 3.02 -16.47
CA TRP A 46 12.48 3.89 -16.09
C TRP A 46 12.02 5.18 -15.38
N ILE A 47 10.82 5.67 -15.67
CA ILE A 47 10.23 6.82 -14.95
C ILE A 47 9.99 6.46 -13.49
N ARG A 48 9.40 5.29 -13.25
CA ARG A 48 9.18 4.79 -11.88
C ARG A 48 10.50 4.67 -11.12
N THR A 49 11.46 3.98 -11.67
CA THR A 49 12.75 3.81 -11.01
C THR A 49 13.48 5.15 -10.84
N GLY A 50 13.46 6.02 -11.86
CA GLY A 50 14.07 7.33 -11.83
C GLY A 50 13.45 8.28 -10.80
N LEU A 51 12.16 8.14 -10.48
CA LEU A 51 11.46 9.00 -9.51
C LEU A 51 11.37 8.40 -8.11
N MET A 52 11.36 7.05 -7.99
CA MET A 52 11.13 6.38 -6.70
C MET A 52 12.43 5.93 -6.02
N PHE A 53 13.50 5.66 -6.79
CA PHE A 53 14.78 5.22 -6.25
C PHE A 53 15.71 6.41 -5.98
N GLU A 54 16.78 6.18 -5.23
CA GLU A 54 17.85 7.15 -5.08
C GLU A 54 18.48 7.51 -6.43
N PRO A 55 18.93 8.74 -6.64
CA PRO A 55 19.06 9.85 -5.69
C PRO A 55 17.81 10.75 -5.62
N ARG A 56 16.72 10.47 -6.35
CA ARG A 56 15.52 11.34 -6.42
C ARG A 56 14.37 10.85 -5.53
N GLY A 57 14.43 9.62 -5.08
CA GLY A 57 13.54 8.99 -4.11
C GLY A 57 14.33 8.27 -3.02
N HIS A 58 13.76 7.24 -2.43
CA HIS A 58 14.37 6.40 -1.39
C HIS A 58 13.57 5.10 -1.24
N ASP A 59 14.06 4.12 -0.48
CA ASP A 59 13.45 2.78 -0.35
C ASP A 59 11.97 2.76 0.09
N MET A 60 11.49 3.82 0.75
CA MET A 60 10.09 3.96 1.19
C MET A 60 9.21 4.70 0.18
N MET A 61 9.75 5.22 -0.93
CA MET A 61 9.01 6.08 -1.83
C MET A 61 7.91 5.32 -2.54
N SER A 62 6.73 5.91 -2.53
CA SER A 62 5.54 5.49 -3.25
C SER A 62 4.96 6.68 -3.98
N GLY A 63 4.17 6.45 -5.01
CA GLY A 63 3.56 7.55 -5.74
C GLY A 63 2.50 7.11 -6.71
N ALA A 64 1.93 8.11 -7.38
CA ALA A 64 0.98 7.89 -8.46
C ALA A 64 1.20 8.94 -9.57
N ILE A 65 0.97 8.52 -10.81
CA ILE A 65 0.92 9.43 -11.97
C ILE A 65 -0.55 9.68 -12.31
N LEU A 66 -0.90 10.95 -12.48
CA LEU A 66 -2.24 11.35 -12.86
C LEU A 66 -2.45 11.21 -14.36
N TYR A 67 -3.58 10.61 -14.74
CA TYR A 67 -4.04 10.50 -16.13
C TYR A 67 -5.53 10.84 -16.27
N PRO A 68 -5.98 11.24 -17.48
CA PRO A 68 -7.39 11.23 -17.81
C PRO A 68 -7.96 9.81 -17.67
N PRO A 69 -9.18 9.66 -17.10
CA PRO A 69 -9.80 8.35 -16.96
C PRO A 69 -10.17 7.73 -18.32
N THR A 70 -10.11 6.40 -18.39
CA THR A 70 -10.60 5.65 -19.56
C THR A 70 -12.08 5.29 -19.40
N ARG A 71 -12.56 5.30 -18.16
CA ARG A 71 -13.94 5.01 -17.78
C ARG A 71 -14.78 6.30 -17.75
N PRO A 72 -16.00 6.31 -18.34
CA PRO A 72 -16.86 7.49 -18.34
C PRO A 72 -17.45 7.82 -16.95
N ASP A 73 -17.45 6.87 -16.02
CA ASP A 73 -17.95 7.00 -14.65
C ASP A 73 -16.87 7.44 -13.62
N CYS A 74 -15.65 7.68 -14.07
CA CYS A 74 -14.54 8.13 -13.23
C CYS A 74 -14.20 9.59 -13.45
N ASP A 75 -13.67 10.23 -12.42
CA ASP A 75 -13.26 11.64 -12.40
C ASP A 75 -11.81 11.80 -12.87
N ILE A 76 -10.94 10.84 -12.53
CA ILE A 76 -9.51 10.84 -12.77
C ILE A 76 -8.99 9.40 -12.86
N ALA A 77 -7.79 9.21 -13.40
CA ALA A 77 -7.10 7.92 -13.35
C ALA A 77 -5.76 8.02 -12.61
N PHE A 78 -5.42 6.99 -11.83
CA PHE A 78 -4.15 6.83 -11.14
C PHE A 78 -3.37 5.63 -11.66
N LEU A 79 -2.10 5.83 -11.98
CA LEU A 79 -1.13 4.77 -12.22
C LEU A 79 -0.14 4.77 -11.05
N PHE A 80 -0.21 3.75 -10.19
CA PHE A 80 0.63 3.67 -9.01
C PHE A 80 2.04 3.22 -9.35
N ILE A 81 3.02 3.96 -8.84
CA ILE A 81 4.45 3.70 -9.00
C ILE A 81 5.10 3.63 -7.61
N GLU A 82 5.77 2.54 -7.35
CA GLU A 82 6.46 2.29 -6.08
C GLU A 82 7.86 1.71 -6.29
N THR A 83 8.64 1.66 -5.22
CA THR A 83 9.92 0.94 -5.24
C THR A 83 9.74 -0.55 -5.50
N SER A 84 8.62 -1.13 -5.07
CA SER A 84 8.24 -2.53 -5.31
C SER A 84 7.71 -2.83 -6.71
N GLY A 85 7.33 -1.82 -7.48
CA GLY A 85 6.80 -1.98 -8.83
C GLY A 85 5.70 -0.98 -9.20
N CYS A 86 5.11 -1.18 -10.38
CA CYS A 86 3.92 -0.48 -10.82
C CYS A 86 2.69 -1.29 -10.38
N LEU A 87 2.03 -0.87 -9.30
CA LEU A 87 0.96 -1.63 -8.67
C LEU A 87 -0.39 -1.42 -9.35
N PRO A 88 -1.28 -2.41 -9.31
CA PRO A 88 -2.66 -2.23 -9.78
C PRO A 88 -3.46 -1.26 -8.88
N MET A 89 -3.18 -1.26 -7.58
CA MET A 89 -3.82 -0.40 -6.58
C MET A 89 -2.91 -0.26 -5.36
N CYS A 90 -2.95 0.91 -4.71
CA CYS A 90 -2.20 1.19 -3.49
C CYS A 90 -3.05 2.03 -2.54
N GLY A 91 -3.35 1.51 -1.34
CA GLY A 91 -4.26 2.16 -0.39
C GLY A 91 -3.74 3.51 0.13
N HIS A 92 -2.54 3.54 0.71
CA HIS A 92 -1.96 4.79 1.22
C HIS A 92 -1.63 5.78 0.09
N GLY A 93 -1.19 5.26 -1.07
CA GLY A 93 -0.97 6.06 -2.26
C GLY A 93 -2.25 6.73 -2.76
N THR A 94 -3.40 6.03 -2.70
CA THR A 94 -4.71 6.59 -3.03
C THR A 94 -5.08 7.73 -2.08
N ILE A 95 -4.99 7.51 -0.76
CA ILE A 95 -5.30 8.54 0.25
C ILE A 95 -4.46 9.79 0.02
N GLY A 96 -3.14 9.64 -0.15
CA GLY A 96 -2.23 10.76 -0.39
C GLY A 96 -2.51 11.49 -1.70
N THR A 97 -2.69 10.75 -2.80
CA THR A 97 -2.92 11.34 -4.13
C THR A 97 -4.27 12.04 -4.20
N VAL A 98 -5.35 11.46 -3.62
CA VAL A 98 -6.66 12.12 -3.52
C VAL A 98 -6.56 13.43 -2.76
N THR A 99 -5.92 13.43 -1.59
CA THR A 99 -5.70 14.63 -0.79
C THR A 99 -5.00 15.72 -1.60
N MET A 100 -3.87 15.39 -2.21
CA MET A 100 -3.07 16.34 -2.98
C MET A 100 -3.80 16.86 -4.23
N ALA A 101 -4.50 15.97 -4.96
CA ALA A 101 -5.21 16.32 -6.18
C ALA A 101 -6.38 17.28 -5.88
N LEU A 102 -7.14 17.04 -4.82
CA LEU A 102 -8.26 17.90 -4.40
C LEU A 102 -7.75 19.25 -3.88
N GLU A 103 -6.79 19.27 -2.94
CA GLU A 103 -6.27 20.50 -2.36
C GLU A 103 -5.55 21.40 -3.38
N ARG A 104 -5.04 20.83 -4.47
CA ARG A 104 -4.38 21.59 -5.55
C ARG A 104 -5.29 21.88 -6.73
N GLY A 105 -6.57 21.50 -6.66
CA GLY A 105 -7.54 21.76 -7.74
C GLY A 105 -7.20 21.04 -9.04
N LEU A 106 -6.49 19.91 -8.97
CA LEU A 106 -6.10 19.12 -10.15
C LEU A 106 -7.21 18.21 -10.64
N VAL A 107 -8.27 18.05 -9.84
CA VAL A 107 -9.48 17.33 -10.18
C VAL A 107 -10.69 18.03 -9.57
N THR A 108 -11.80 18.03 -10.32
CA THR A 108 -13.10 18.48 -9.82
C THR A 108 -14.03 17.26 -9.79
N PRO A 109 -14.35 16.72 -8.60
CA PRO A 109 -15.27 15.59 -8.48
C PRO A 109 -16.66 15.94 -9.02
N ARG A 110 -17.32 14.99 -9.68
CA ARG A 110 -18.71 15.14 -10.16
C ARG A 110 -19.71 15.13 -9.02
N GLU A 111 -19.36 14.41 -7.95
CA GLU A 111 -20.16 14.28 -6.73
C GLU A 111 -19.37 14.79 -5.53
N PRO A 112 -19.84 15.83 -4.81
CA PRO A 112 -19.17 16.31 -3.62
C PRO A 112 -18.99 15.20 -2.58
N GLY A 113 -17.79 15.10 -2.01
CA GLY A 113 -17.45 14.08 -1.00
C GLY A 113 -17.05 12.72 -1.57
N VAL A 114 -17.11 12.53 -2.90
CA VAL A 114 -16.76 11.27 -3.57
C VAL A 114 -15.86 11.55 -4.77
N LEU A 115 -14.74 10.87 -4.84
CA LEU A 115 -13.86 10.86 -6.02
C LEU A 115 -13.82 9.43 -6.60
N ARG A 116 -14.22 9.28 -7.87
CA ARG A 116 -14.17 8.01 -8.59
C ARG A 116 -12.90 7.96 -9.43
N ILE A 117 -12.08 6.96 -9.12
CA ILE A 117 -10.73 6.83 -9.65
C ILE A 117 -10.66 5.60 -10.54
N ASP A 118 -10.22 5.78 -11.78
CA ASP A 118 -9.91 4.70 -12.71
C ASP A 118 -8.50 4.19 -12.43
N THR A 119 -8.38 2.91 -12.05
CA THR A 119 -7.09 2.28 -11.73
C THR A 119 -6.91 0.98 -12.51
N PRO A 120 -5.69 0.44 -12.60
CA PRO A 120 -5.50 -0.89 -13.18
C PRO A 120 -6.24 -2.02 -12.45
N ALA A 121 -6.61 -1.82 -11.18
CA ALA A 121 -7.48 -2.75 -10.45
C ALA A 121 -8.99 -2.53 -10.71
N GLY A 122 -9.35 -1.52 -11.51
CA GLY A 122 -10.72 -1.10 -11.80
C GLY A 122 -11.12 0.19 -11.09
N LEU A 123 -12.42 0.38 -10.90
CA LEU A 123 -12.97 1.54 -10.20
C LEU A 123 -12.63 1.48 -8.71
N VAL A 124 -12.03 2.56 -8.21
CA VAL A 124 -11.84 2.82 -6.78
C VAL A 124 -12.67 4.05 -6.40
N GLU A 125 -13.59 3.89 -5.48
CA GLU A 125 -14.34 4.99 -4.89
C GLU A 125 -13.68 5.45 -3.61
N ALA A 126 -13.25 6.72 -3.59
CA ALA A 126 -12.69 7.37 -2.41
C ALA A 126 -13.67 8.41 -1.87
N ARG A 127 -14.16 8.21 -0.66
CA ARG A 127 -14.94 9.20 0.09
C ARG A 127 -13.99 10.11 0.84
N TYR A 128 -14.22 11.41 0.80
CA TYR A 128 -13.37 12.37 1.46
C TYR A 128 -14.17 13.40 2.25
N GLU A 129 -13.57 13.87 3.33
CA GLU A 129 -14.12 14.95 4.14
C GLU A 129 -13.24 16.20 4.00
N MET A 130 -13.88 17.35 3.82
CA MET A 130 -13.21 18.65 3.74
C MET A 130 -13.31 19.41 5.05
N ASP A 131 -12.23 20.08 5.43
CA ASP A 131 -12.19 21.12 6.45
C ASP A 131 -11.69 22.42 5.80
N GLY A 132 -12.63 23.26 5.40
CA GLY A 132 -12.34 24.42 4.56
C GLY A 132 -11.68 24.01 3.25
N PRO A 133 -10.47 24.52 2.92
CA PRO A 133 -9.75 24.17 1.70
C PRO A 133 -8.94 22.86 1.80
N TYR A 134 -8.94 22.21 2.95
CA TYR A 134 -8.10 21.04 3.25
C TYR A 134 -8.93 19.75 3.28
N VAL A 135 -8.31 18.67 2.85
CA VAL A 135 -8.89 17.31 3.02
C VAL A 135 -8.55 16.82 4.43
N ASN A 136 -9.58 16.61 5.24
CA ASN A 136 -9.44 16.11 6.60
C ASN A 136 -9.12 14.62 6.61
N SER A 137 -9.92 13.84 5.87
CA SER A 137 -9.74 12.38 5.75
C SER A 137 -10.15 11.89 4.37
N VAL A 138 -9.63 10.71 4.03
CA VAL A 138 -10.02 9.94 2.84
C VAL A 138 -10.29 8.50 3.26
N ARG A 139 -11.48 8.00 2.93
CA ARG A 139 -11.92 6.63 3.15
C ARG A 139 -12.03 5.91 1.82
N ILE A 140 -11.43 4.72 1.73
CA ILE A 140 -11.54 3.83 0.58
C ILE A 140 -12.15 2.50 1.00
N THR A 141 -13.05 1.96 0.21
CA THR A 141 -13.51 0.57 0.34
C THR A 141 -12.51 -0.33 -0.36
N ASN A 142 -12.00 -1.30 0.37
CA ASN A 142 -11.00 -2.24 -0.15
C ASN A 142 -11.67 -3.50 -0.70
N VAL A 143 -10.87 -4.33 -1.36
CA VAL A 143 -11.29 -5.63 -1.89
C VAL A 143 -11.75 -6.56 -0.76
N PRO A 144 -12.62 -7.56 -1.04
CA PRO A 144 -12.95 -8.60 -0.08
C PRO A 144 -11.70 -9.23 0.52
N SER A 145 -11.65 -9.26 1.85
CA SER A 145 -10.48 -9.66 2.63
C SER A 145 -10.82 -10.87 3.50
N PHE A 146 -9.93 -11.83 3.60
CA PHE A 146 -10.20 -13.11 4.25
C PHE A 146 -8.99 -13.68 4.98
N LEU A 147 -9.25 -14.49 6.01
CA LEU A 147 -8.25 -15.32 6.66
C LEU A 147 -8.02 -16.55 5.80
N TYR A 148 -6.78 -16.72 5.32
CA TYR A 148 -6.40 -17.83 4.44
C TYR A 148 -6.02 -19.08 5.22
N ALA A 149 -5.20 -18.94 6.25
CA ALA A 149 -4.75 -20.03 7.10
C ALA A 149 -4.35 -19.53 8.48
N THR A 150 -4.43 -20.39 9.49
CA THR A 150 -4.05 -20.12 10.87
C THR A 150 -2.92 -21.00 11.33
N GLY A 151 -2.03 -20.43 12.16
CA GLY A 151 -1.03 -21.20 12.89
C GLY A 151 -0.02 -21.93 12.02
N LEU A 152 0.28 -21.43 10.83
CA LEU A 152 1.35 -21.97 9.99
C LEU A 152 2.71 -21.75 10.66
N GLU A 153 3.61 -22.73 10.55
CA GLU A 153 4.90 -22.72 11.22
C GLU A 153 6.05 -22.94 10.24
N ALA A 154 7.13 -22.17 10.38
CA ALA A 154 8.37 -22.36 9.63
C ALA A 154 9.60 -22.00 10.48
N GLU A 155 10.71 -22.70 10.23
CA GLU A 155 12.03 -22.28 10.75
C GLU A 155 12.53 -21.07 9.98
N VAL A 156 12.79 -19.98 10.69
CA VAL A 156 13.27 -18.72 10.12
C VAL A 156 14.68 -18.45 10.63
N GLU A 157 15.61 -18.30 9.70
CA GLU A 157 17.01 -18.04 10.04
C GLU A 157 17.17 -16.79 10.90
N GLY A 158 17.79 -16.93 12.04
CA GLY A 158 18.02 -15.86 13.03
C GLY A 158 16.81 -15.55 13.94
N LEU A 159 15.73 -16.32 13.83
CA LEU A 159 14.55 -16.24 14.71
C LEU A 159 14.17 -17.59 15.34
N GLY A 160 14.46 -18.72 14.66
CA GLY A 160 13.98 -20.04 15.04
C GLY A 160 12.56 -20.31 14.51
N LEU A 161 11.83 -21.16 15.22
CA LEU A 161 10.47 -21.54 14.83
C LEU A 161 9.49 -20.37 15.00
N VAL A 162 8.91 -19.90 13.88
CA VAL A 162 7.92 -18.82 13.85
C VAL A 162 6.56 -19.37 13.43
N LYS A 163 5.54 -18.99 14.20
CA LYS A 163 4.14 -19.24 13.90
C LYS A 163 3.47 -17.98 13.40
N ALA A 164 2.69 -18.08 12.32
CA ALA A 164 1.95 -16.96 11.75
C ALA A 164 0.59 -17.40 11.22
N ASP A 165 -0.39 -16.49 11.28
CA ASP A 165 -1.59 -16.60 10.48
C ASP A 165 -1.34 -15.96 9.12
N VAL A 166 -2.02 -16.43 8.08
CA VAL A 166 -1.94 -15.81 6.75
C VAL A 166 -3.32 -15.31 6.34
N ALA A 167 -3.39 -14.02 6.01
CA ALA A 167 -4.61 -13.36 5.57
C ALA A 167 -4.38 -12.56 4.31
N TYR A 168 -5.45 -12.35 3.55
CA TYR A 168 -5.48 -11.54 2.34
C TYR A 168 -6.27 -10.25 2.59
N GLY A 169 -5.71 -9.11 2.17
CA GLY A 169 -6.35 -7.80 2.24
C GLY A 169 -6.05 -6.93 1.01
N GLY A 170 -5.84 -7.58 -0.14
CA GLY A 170 -5.29 -7.00 -1.38
C GLY A 170 -3.90 -7.54 -1.71
N ASN A 171 -3.21 -8.06 -0.69
CA ASN A 171 -1.99 -8.86 -0.77
C ASN A 171 -2.05 -9.94 0.31
N PHE A 172 -1.21 -10.98 0.20
CA PHE A 172 -1.04 -11.98 1.26
C PHE A 172 -0.06 -11.50 2.31
N TYR A 173 -0.47 -11.58 3.57
CA TYR A 173 0.26 -11.17 4.77
C TYR A 173 0.52 -12.35 5.69
N ALA A 174 1.77 -12.59 6.05
CA ALA A 174 2.07 -13.35 7.25
C ALA A 174 1.90 -12.44 8.46
N ILE A 175 0.93 -12.71 9.31
CA ILE A 175 0.63 -11.97 10.53
C ILE A 175 1.32 -12.65 11.70
N VAL A 176 2.36 -12.02 12.22
CA VAL A 176 3.18 -12.54 13.31
C VAL A 176 2.80 -11.85 14.61
N SER A 177 2.22 -12.61 15.51
CA SER A 177 1.88 -12.15 16.87
C SER A 177 3.04 -12.42 17.85
N PRO A 178 3.09 -11.69 18.98
CA PRO A 178 4.08 -11.95 20.03
C PRO A 178 4.11 -13.43 20.43
N GLN A 179 5.31 -14.00 20.47
CA GLN A 179 5.60 -15.41 20.73
C GLN A 179 7.06 -15.57 21.18
N GLN A 180 7.52 -16.79 21.46
CA GLN A 180 8.89 -17.04 21.92
C GLN A 180 9.96 -16.46 20.97
N ALA A 181 9.77 -16.60 19.65
CA ALA A 181 10.69 -16.08 18.64
C ALA A 181 10.58 -14.56 18.42
N PHE A 182 9.46 -13.94 18.81
CA PHE A 182 9.18 -12.52 18.60
C PHE A 182 8.38 -11.96 19.77
N ALA A 183 9.03 -11.21 20.65
CA ALA A 183 8.43 -10.72 21.89
C ALA A 183 7.47 -9.52 21.74
N GLY A 184 7.25 -9.05 20.50
CA GLY A 184 6.39 -7.89 20.18
C GLY A 184 7.17 -6.67 19.72
N LEU A 185 6.48 -5.73 19.08
CA LEU A 185 7.09 -4.52 18.50
C LEU A 185 7.77 -3.61 19.52
N GLU A 186 7.40 -3.70 20.78
CA GLU A 186 7.99 -2.93 21.89
C GLU A 186 9.38 -3.44 22.31
N ARG A 187 9.77 -4.62 21.86
CA ARG A 187 11.02 -5.30 22.25
C ARG A 187 12.03 -5.45 21.11
N VAL A 188 11.73 -4.97 19.92
CA VAL A 188 12.57 -5.15 18.73
C VAL A 188 12.90 -3.81 18.07
N GLN A 189 14.01 -3.78 17.34
CA GLN A 189 14.39 -2.62 16.54
C GLN A 189 13.84 -2.76 15.11
N PRO A 190 13.57 -1.64 14.40
CA PRO A 190 13.18 -1.70 12.99
C PRO A 190 14.16 -2.46 12.09
N SER A 191 15.46 -2.40 12.38
CA SER A 191 16.52 -3.15 11.70
C SER A 191 16.36 -4.67 11.83
N ASP A 192 15.82 -5.14 12.94
CA ASP A 192 15.55 -6.58 13.14
C ASP A 192 14.42 -7.02 12.22
N LEU A 193 13.34 -6.21 12.14
CA LEU A 193 12.20 -6.50 11.25
C LEU A 193 12.63 -6.51 9.78
N LEU A 194 13.50 -5.57 9.37
CA LEU A 194 14.06 -5.53 8.00
C LEU A 194 14.88 -6.79 7.69
N ARG A 195 15.66 -7.29 8.67
CA ARG A 195 16.49 -8.50 8.51
C ARG A 195 15.65 -9.77 8.49
N TRP A 196 14.63 -9.88 9.35
CA TRP A 196 13.85 -11.10 9.52
C TRP A 196 12.76 -11.28 8.46
N SER A 197 12.15 -10.19 7.98
CA SER A 197 10.98 -10.28 7.10
C SER A 197 11.26 -10.97 5.75
N PRO A 198 12.35 -10.70 5.03
CA PRO A 198 12.69 -11.43 3.81
C PRO A 198 12.89 -12.93 4.06
N ARG A 199 13.57 -13.27 5.17
CA ARG A 199 13.83 -14.66 5.57
C ARG A 199 12.54 -15.39 5.92
N LEU A 200 11.62 -14.71 6.62
CA LEU A 200 10.30 -15.26 6.94
C LEU A 200 9.49 -15.52 5.66
N ARG A 201 9.42 -14.54 4.76
CA ARG A 201 8.74 -14.73 3.46
C ARG A 201 9.31 -15.93 2.70
N GLN A 202 10.62 -16.06 2.67
CA GLN A 202 11.29 -17.17 1.99
C GLN A 202 10.99 -18.52 2.67
N ALA A 203 11.07 -18.60 4.00
CA ALA A 203 10.83 -19.83 4.76
C ALA A 203 9.38 -20.32 4.57
N PHE A 204 8.40 -19.41 4.70
CA PHE A 204 7.00 -19.74 4.48
C PHE A 204 6.70 -20.06 3.02
N GLY A 205 7.25 -19.31 2.05
CA GLY A 205 7.06 -19.56 0.62
C GLY A 205 7.66 -20.88 0.11
N ARG A 206 8.71 -21.39 0.78
CA ARG A 206 9.25 -22.75 0.48
C ARG A 206 8.36 -23.87 1.00
N LYS A 207 7.63 -23.63 2.08
CA LYS A 207 6.84 -24.66 2.78
C LYS A 207 5.37 -24.66 2.36
N TYR A 208 4.84 -23.49 1.98
CA TYR A 208 3.42 -23.30 1.69
C TYR A 208 3.21 -22.56 0.37
N GLN A 209 2.09 -22.85 -0.27
CA GLN A 209 1.61 -22.09 -1.43
C GLN A 209 0.45 -21.20 -1.01
N PHE A 210 0.47 -19.93 -1.43
CA PHE A 210 -0.58 -18.96 -1.17
C PHE A 210 -1.11 -18.49 -2.53
N VAL A 211 -2.36 -18.85 -2.83
CA VAL A 211 -3.00 -18.53 -4.12
C VAL A 211 -4.40 -18.02 -3.84
N HIS A 212 -4.77 -16.90 -4.45
CA HIS A 212 -6.11 -16.34 -4.30
C HIS A 212 -7.14 -17.29 -4.95
N PRO A 213 -8.23 -17.67 -4.24
CA PRO A 213 -9.17 -18.71 -4.70
C PRO A 213 -9.81 -18.42 -6.07
N GLU A 214 -10.07 -17.15 -6.37
CA GLU A 214 -10.76 -16.73 -7.60
C GLU A 214 -9.83 -16.11 -8.64
N ASN A 215 -8.57 -15.81 -8.29
CA ASN A 215 -7.60 -15.21 -9.20
C ASN A 215 -6.20 -15.78 -9.00
N PRO A 216 -5.83 -16.89 -9.67
CA PRO A 216 -4.53 -17.53 -9.52
C PRO A 216 -3.32 -16.65 -9.89
N ALA A 217 -3.53 -15.54 -10.60
CA ALA A 217 -2.47 -14.56 -10.87
C ALA A 217 -2.01 -13.83 -9.59
N ILE A 218 -2.87 -13.80 -8.55
CA ILE A 218 -2.52 -13.30 -7.22
C ILE A 218 -2.01 -14.46 -6.40
N ASN A 219 -0.70 -14.57 -6.28
CA ASN A 219 -0.06 -15.66 -5.55
C ASN A 219 1.22 -15.20 -4.84
N GLY A 220 1.66 -16.03 -3.90
CA GLY A 220 2.86 -15.80 -3.11
C GLY A 220 2.64 -14.92 -1.88
N LEU A 221 3.52 -15.06 -0.91
CA LEU A 221 3.53 -14.27 0.32
C LEU A 221 4.40 -13.03 0.13
N SER A 222 3.77 -11.87 -0.07
CA SER A 222 4.46 -10.63 -0.42
C SER A 222 4.79 -9.75 0.80
N HIS A 223 4.04 -9.87 1.90
CA HIS A 223 4.13 -8.97 3.04
C HIS A 223 4.27 -9.72 4.38
N VAL A 224 4.89 -9.06 5.35
CA VAL A 224 4.92 -9.52 6.75
C VAL A 224 4.33 -8.41 7.62
N LEU A 225 3.36 -8.76 8.43
CA LEU A 225 2.72 -7.87 9.39
C LEU A 225 3.10 -8.31 10.81
N TRP A 226 4.02 -7.58 11.42
CA TRP A 226 4.43 -7.77 12.80
C TRP A 226 3.47 -7.03 13.72
N THR A 227 2.99 -7.69 14.78
CA THR A 227 2.02 -7.07 15.69
C THR A 227 2.64 -6.77 17.04
N GLY A 228 2.06 -5.82 17.76
CA GLY A 228 2.45 -5.44 19.12
C GLY A 228 1.27 -4.86 19.89
N ALA A 229 1.50 -4.57 21.16
CA ALA A 229 0.52 -3.86 21.98
C ALA A 229 0.31 -2.43 21.43
N PRO A 230 -0.93 -1.94 21.37
CA PRO A 230 -1.20 -0.56 21.03
C PRO A 230 -0.64 0.39 22.08
N ARG A 231 -0.17 1.56 21.65
CA ARG A 231 0.31 2.65 22.52
C ARG A 231 -0.68 3.81 22.54
N HIS A 232 -1.34 4.04 21.39
CA HIS A 232 -2.36 5.07 21.30
C HIS A 232 -3.64 4.61 22.00
N PRO A 233 -4.29 5.45 22.83
CA PRO A 233 -5.44 5.04 23.64
C PRO A 233 -6.67 4.61 22.83
N GLU A 234 -6.81 5.11 21.60
CA GLU A 234 -7.91 4.71 20.69
C GLU A 234 -7.59 3.46 19.88
N ALA A 235 -6.34 3.01 19.84
CA ALA A 235 -5.94 1.92 18.97
C ALA A 235 -6.38 0.56 19.53
N HIS A 236 -6.96 -0.26 18.67
CA HIS A 236 -7.31 -1.65 18.99
C HIS A 236 -6.13 -2.59 18.80
N ALA A 237 -5.27 -2.29 17.84
CA ALA A 237 -4.07 -3.06 17.52
C ALA A 237 -2.97 -2.16 16.96
N ARG A 238 -1.72 -2.65 17.01
CA ARG A 238 -0.54 -1.99 16.47
C ARG A 238 0.22 -2.93 15.54
N ASN A 239 0.79 -2.38 14.46
CA ASN A 239 1.58 -3.14 13.52
C ASN A 239 2.85 -2.43 13.05
N ALA A 240 3.71 -3.23 12.42
CA ALA A 240 4.74 -2.81 11.49
C ALA A 240 4.65 -3.73 10.26
N VAL A 241 4.42 -3.16 9.09
CA VAL A 241 4.31 -3.93 7.85
C VAL A 241 5.59 -3.82 7.04
N PHE A 242 6.18 -4.96 6.74
CA PHE A 242 7.28 -5.07 5.78
C PHE A 242 6.73 -5.38 4.38
N TYR A 243 7.16 -4.60 3.39
CA TYR A 243 6.81 -4.77 1.98
C TYR A 243 8.01 -4.52 1.06
N GLY A 244 7.87 -4.90 -0.22
CA GLY A 244 8.99 -4.81 -1.15
C GLY A 244 10.20 -5.59 -0.67
N ASP A 245 11.39 -5.05 -0.88
CA ASP A 245 12.64 -5.70 -0.48
C ASP A 245 13.24 -5.15 0.82
N LYS A 246 12.97 -3.86 1.15
CA LYS A 246 13.63 -3.14 2.26
C LYS A 246 12.73 -2.16 2.99
N ALA A 247 11.41 -2.20 2.77
CA ALA A 247 10.52 -1.19 3.28
C ALA A 247 9.71 -1.66 4.50
N ILE A 248 9.65 -0.82 5.54
CA ILE A 248 8.63 -0.88 6.59
C ILE A 248 7.68 0.29 6.37
N ASP A 249 6.39 0.02 6.22
CA ASP A 249 5.36 1.05 6.10
C ASP A 249 5.35 1.94 7.35
N ARG A 250 5.36 3.26 7.16
CA ARG A 250 5.23 4.22 8.26
C ARG A 250 3.76 4.43 8.62
N SER A 251 2.85 4.23 7.66
CA SER A 251 1.42 4.19 7.92
C SER A 251 1.01 2.84 8.54
N PRO A 252 -0.23 2.70 9.04
CA PRO A 252 -0.75 1.39 9.48
C PRO A 252 -0.91 0.36 8.35
N CYS A 253 -0.66 0.73 7.08
CA CYS A 253 -0.87 -0.06 5.87
C CYS A 253 -2.35 -0.38 5.59
N GLY A 254 -2.89 0.09 4.47
CA GLY A 254 -4.32 -0.10 4.14
C GLY A 254 -4.69 -1.56 3.91
N THR A 255 -3.95 -2.25 3.04
CA THR A 255 -4.18 -3.69 2.76
C THR A 255 -3.78 -4.57 3.93
N GLY A 256 -2.76 -4.19 4.71
CA GLY A 256 -2.38 -4.88 5.96
C GLY A 256 -3.44 -4.72 7.05
N THR A 257 -4.04 -3.55 7.19
CA THR A 257 -5.17 -3.32 8.10
C THR A 257 -6.37 -4.16 7.70
N SER A 258 -6.68 -4.24 6.40
CA SER A 258 -7.76 -5.09 5.87
C SER A 258 -7.52 -6.58 6.17
N ALA A 259 -6.30 -7.07 5.97
CA ALA A 259 -5.92 -8.45 6.32
C ALA A 259 -6.05 -8.72 7.82
N ARG A 260 -5.65 -7.75 8.67
CA ARG A 260 -5.79 -7.87 10.13
C ARG A 260 -7.25 -7.89 10.56
N MET A 261 -8.09 -7.04 9.96
CA MET A 261 -9.54 -7.03 10.20
C MET A 261 -10.18 -8.36 9.79
N ALA A 262 -9.81 -8.92 8.64
CA ALA A 262 -10.29 -10.22 8.19
C ALA A 262 -9.88 -11.35 9.15
N GLN A 263 -8.66 -11.32 9.67
CA GLN A 263 -8.20 -12.24 10.70
C GLN A 263 -9.08 -12.11 11.97
N TRP A 264 -9.33 -10.89 12.45
CA TRP A 264 -10.14 -10.69 13.65
C TRP A 264 -11.61 -11.03 13.45
N ALA A 265 -12.16 -10.77 12.26
CA ALA A 265 -13.52 -11.16 11.91
C ALA A 265 -13.69 -12.68 11.91
N ALA A 266 -12.75 -13.42 11.32
CA ALA A 266 -12.74 -14.87 11.34
C ALA A 266 -12.59 -15.45 12.76
N GLN A 267 -11.95 -14.72 13.67
CA GLN A 267 -11.83 -15.06 15.10
C GLN A 267 -13.04 -14.61 15.95
N GLY A 268 -14.07 -14.03 15.33
CA GLY A 268 -15.26 -13.52 16.04
C GLY A 268 -15.03 -12.26 16.87
N LYS A 269 -13.94 -11.52 16.63
CA LYS A 269 -13.58 -10.29 17.35
C LYS A 269 -14.11 -9.02 16.68
N LEU A 270 -14.49 -9.09 15.41
CA LEU A 270 -15.09 -7.99 14.64
C LEU A 270 -16.31 -8.51 13.89
N ASP A 271 -17.34 -7.68 13.85
CA ASP A 271 -18.57 -7.95 13.10
C ASP A 271 -18.87 -6.80 12.13
N VAL A 272 -19.88 -6.98 11.25
CA VAL A 272 -20.35 -5.91 10.36
C VAL A 272 -20.72 -4.67 11.18
N GLY A 273 -20.29 -3.51 10.73
CA GLY A 273 -20.46 -2.24 11.43
C GLY A 273 -19.41 -1.95 12.50
N SER A 274 -18.54 -2.92 12.87
CA SER A 274 -17.48 -2.68 13.85
C SER A 274 -16.36 -1.81 13.28
N ASP A 275 -15.94 -0.84 14.07
CA ASP A 275 -14.77 -0.02 13.79
C ASP A 275 -13.49 -0.69 14.31
N PHE A 276 -12.40 -0.50 13.61
CA PHE A 276 -11.08 -1.03 13.92
C PHE A 276 -10.00 0.04 13.76
N VAL A 277 -9.46 0.52 14.87
CA VAL A 277 -8.39 1.52 14.86
C VAL A 277 -7.06 0.81 14.91
N HIS A 278 -6.25 0.99 13.87
CA HIS A 278 -4.94 0.35 13.72
C HIS A 278 -3.82 1.38 13.82
N GLU A 279 -2.89 1.14 14.74
CA GLU A 279 -1.74 1.99 14.99
C GLU A 279 -0.53 1.52 14.19
N SER A 280 0.20 2.44 13.58
CA SER A 280 1.46 2.17 12.89
C SER A 280 2.65 2.08 13.83
N ILE A 281 3.80 1.70 13.30
CA ILE A 281 5.07 1.66 14.05
C ILE A 281 5.46 3.04 14.61
N ILE A 282 5.08 4.13 13.94
CA ILE A 282 5.36 5.52 14.35
C ILE A 282 4.20 6.17 15.13
N GLY A 283 3.10 5.44 15.42
CA GLY A 283 1.98 5.92 16.24
C GLY A 283 0.87 6.62 15.47
N THR A 284 0.88 6.63 14.12
CA THR A 284 -0.23 7.15 13.33
C THR A 284 -1.34 6.12 13.22
N LEU A 285 -2.57 6.58 12.96
CA LEU A 285 -3.77 5.74 12.96
C LEU A 285 -4.43 5.67 11.59
N PHE A 286 -4.90 4.46 11.23
CA PHE A 286 -5.98 4.25 10.26
C PHE A 286 -7.24 3.81 11.00
N ARG A 287 -8.40 4.27 10.50
CA ARG A 287 -9.72 3.84 10.99
C ARG A 287 -10.33 2.90 9.96
N GLY A 288 -10.35 1.62 10.30
CA GLY A 288 -11.01 0.58 9.51
C GLY A 288 -12.45 0.38 9.96
N ARG A 289 -13.31 -0.13 9.05
CA ARG A 289 -14.67 -0.56 9.35
C ARG A 289 -15.01 -1.79 8.53
N VAL A 290 -15.72 -2.73 9.13
CA VAL A 290 -16.28 -3.89 8.41
C VAL A 290 -17.61 -3.42 7.80
N GLU A 291 -17.63 -3.21 6.48
CA GLU A 291 -18.82 -2.70 5.79
C GLU A 291 -19.83 -3.81 5.51
N ALA A 292 -19.35 -4.99 5.15
CA ALA A 292 -20.20 -6.13 4.82
C ALA A 292 -19.47 -7.47 5.01
N ARG A 293 -20.24 -8.55 5.08
CA ARG A 293 -19.73 -9.91 4.88
C ARG A 293 -19.66 -10.23 3.40
N ALA A 294 -18.71 -11.05 2.99
CA ALA A 294 -18.53 -11.52 1.64
C ALA A 294 -18.04 -12.96 1.65
N LYS A 295 -17.91 -13.56 0.45
CA LYS A 295 -17.18 -14.80 0.23
C LYS A 295 -16.17 -14.61 -0.89
N VAL A 296 -15.06 -15.36 -0.81
CA VAL A 296 -14.06 -15.46 -1.87
C VAL A 296 -13.78 -16.96 -2.05
N GLY A 297 -14.32 -17.52 -3.14
CA GLY A 297 -14.45 -18.97 -3.25
C GLY A 297 -15.26 -19.53 -2.08
N GLU A 298 -14.71 -20.51 -1.37
CA GLU A 298 -15.34 -21.11 -0.17
C GLU A 298 -14.99 -20.38 1.13
N LEU A 299 -14.09 -19.38 1.09
CA LEU A 299 -13.63 -18.68 2.29
C LEU A 299 -14.59 -17.56 2.69
N ASP A 300 -14.91 -17.49 3.98
CA ASP A 300 -15.61 -16.36 4.56
C ASP A 300 -14.71 -15.12 4.51
N ALA A 301 -15.27 -14.02 4.03
CA ALA A 301 -14.58 -12.76 3.83
C ALA A 301 -15.38 -11.58 4.41
N ILE A 302 -14.69 -10.46 4.56
CA ILE A 302 -15.29 -9.17 4.87
C ILE A 302 -15.00 -8.17 3.73
N VAL A 303 -15.83 -7.17 3.55
CA VAL A 303 -15.54 -5.96 2.78
C VAL A 303 -15.11 -4.88 3.75
N PRO A 304 -13.82 -4.58 3.88
CA PRO A 304 -13.35 -3.54 4.77
C PRO A 304 -13.29 -2.17 4.08
N SER A 305 -13.53 -1.10 4.82
CA SER A 305 -13.10 0.24 4.44
C SER A 305 -11.98 0.73 5.34
N ILE A 306 -11.12 1.59 4.80
CA ILE A 306 -9.97 2.15 5.49
C ILE A 306 -9.99 3.67 5.31
N GLU A 307 -9.91 4.39 6.41
CA GLU A 307 -9.79 5.84 6.45
C GLU A 307 -8.44 6.26 7.01
N GLY A 308 -7.85 7.23 6.34
CA GLY A 308 -6.62 7.86 6.77
C GLY A 308 -6.56 9.32 6.33
N TRP A 309 -5.48 9.99 6.71
CA TRP A 309 -5.22 11.38 6.35
C TRP A 309 -3.87 11.51 5.66
N ALA A 310 -3.72 12.57 4.89
CA ALA A 310 -2.46 12.90 4.25
C ALA A 310 -2.13 14.38 4.42
N ARG A 311 -0.86 14.73 4.24
CA ARG A 311 -0.40 16.13 4.25
C ARG A 311 0.65 16.32 3.17
N MET A 312 0.58 17.45 2.48
CA MET A 312 1.61 17.88 1.55
C MET A 312 2.87 18.31 2.29
N THR A 313 4.03 18.03 1.68
CA THR A 313 5.33 18.48 2.15
C THR A 313 5.99 19.48 1.20
N GLY A 314 5.62 19.47 -0.08
CA GLY A 314 6.15 20.44 -1.03
C GLY A 314 5.83 20.16 -2.48
N TYR A 315 6.31 21.05 -3.34
CA TYR A 315 6.39 20.89 -4.79
C TYR A 315 7.81 20.51 -5.17
N ASN A 316 7.93 19.63 -6.13
CA ASN A 316 9.22 19.15 -6.59
C ASN A 316 9.26 19.09 -8.13
N THR A 317 10.15 19.84 -8.75
CA THR A 317 10.42 19.71 -10.18
C THR A 317 11.64 18.83 -10.36
N ILE A 318 11.42 17.62 -10.83
CA ILE A 318 12.47 16.60 -10.94
C ILE A 318 12.95 16.53 -12.38
N PHE A 319 14.26 16.52 -12.54
CA PHE A 319 14.93 16.36 -13.82
C PHE A 319 15.57 14.96 -13.90
N ILE A 320 15.34 14.27 -15.02
CA ILE A 320 16.09 13.07 -15.40
C ILE A 320 16.88 13.43 -16.64
N ASP A 321 18.20 13.54 -16.47
CA ASP A 321 19.15 13.94 -17.52
C ASP A 321 19.75 12.66 -18.15
N ASP A 322 19.68 12.55 -19.47
CA ASP A 322 20.22 11.37 -20.17
C ASP A 322 21.73 11.20 -20.03
N ARG A 323 22.45 12.25 -19.66
CA ARG A 323 23.90 12.20 -19.38
C ARG A 323 24.23 11.64 -18.00
N ASP A 324 23.26 11.61 -17.09
CA ASP A 324 23.46 11.06 -15.75
C ASP A 324 23.53 9.52 -15.81
N PRO A 325 24.63 8.90 -15.44
CA PRO A 325 24.72 7.43 -15.40
C PRO A 325 23.77 6.80 -14.40
N LEU A 326 23.27 7.57 -13.41
CA LEU A 326 22.31 7.16 -12.39
C LEU A 326 20.88 7.62 -12.70
N LYS A 327 20.59 7.99 -13.94
CA LYS A 327 19.27 8.51 -14.36
C LYS A 327 18.09 7.57 -14.06
N HIS A 328 18.32 6.26 -14.06
CA HIS A 328 17.29 5.27 -13.75
C HIS A 328 17.14 4.96 -12.26
N GLY A 329 17.89 5.67 -11.41
CA GLY A 329 17.92 5.42 -9.98
C GLY A 329 18.66 4.13 -9.61
N PHE A 330 18.88 3.95 -8.33
CA PHE A 330 19.52 2.75 -7.76
C PHE A 330 18.96 2.45 -6.36
N GLN A 331 19.12 1.21 -5.93
CA GLN A 331 18.90 0.76 -4.57
C GLN A 331 20.15 0.02 -4.08
N LEU A 332 20.55 0.27 -2.84
CA LEU A 332 21.61 -0.51 -2.22
C LEU A 332 21.10 -1.93 -1.96
N LYS A 333 21.85 -2.93 -2.42
CA LYS A 333 21.55 -4.36 -2.17
C LYS A 333 22.47 -4.88 -1.06
N ASP A 334 22.01 -5.86 -0.29
CA ASP A 334 22.75 -6.37 0.88
C ASP A 334 24.07 -7.13 0.56
N ASN A 335 24.43 -7.24 -0.72
CA ASN A 335 25.63 -7.93 -1.19
C ASN A 335 26.63 -6.97 -1.87
N VAL A 336 26.65 -5.71 -1.49
CA VAL A 336 27.68 -4.74 -1.93
C VAL A 336 28.71 -4.55 -0.84
#